data_5f759c7a76eb1afbfbe44f7e53931026
#
_entry.id   5f759c7a76eb1afbfbe44f7e53931026
#
_cell.length_a   1.000
_cell.length_b   1.000
_cell.length_c   1.000
_cell.angle_alpha   90.00
_cell.angle_beta   90.00
_cell.angle_gamma   90.00
#
_symmetry.space_group_name_H-M   'P 1'
#
loop_
_entity.id
_entity.type
_entity.pdbx_description
1 polymer ?
#
loop_
_entity_poly.entity_id
_entity_poly.type
_entity_poly.pdbx_seq_one_letter_code
_entity_poly.pdbx_strand_id
1 'polypeptide(L)'
;MRHLIIKNVGPIKNVDIELKRFNILIGAQSSGKSTIAKILSTCSWVEKEIATTQNPNAVQDAASFKSLVENFHKMVGYFNDDSEIYYETDAIKIHYLPTNLDVKLKDDVIYKRKKVCYIPSERNIVTLPELQGYEFKATNLRSFLFDWLAAREYYGPANKTENILDLGVRYFFNDNEPFEKDRIEHSNGVTYGISLPNASSGLQSVVPLFIMLQYYSGQYFKDYSGKVSFVSKAKERNLMLSLVEKYIVSRMPVGDETDALALMNKCFKEANDGNKEYAGWIREIYKVLESLTVPQNTDFIVEEPEQNLFPSTQKSLVENLVRTCNENGHEHGFTLTTHSPYVLSALNNLIYAYQVGQKNDVSDIVPKQCWIAPSDVCAWMVMDNGTVEDIIDSELKHIMAEKIDSVSTCINETFDLLMERDLYGENE
;
A
#
# COMPACT_ATOMS: atom_id res chain seq x y z
N MET A 1 -2.77 -0.43 -15.84
CA MET A 1 -2.83 1.03 -15.62
C MET A 1 -3.79 1.33 -14.49
N ARG A 2 -3.48 2.25 -13.55
CA ARG A 2 -4.40 2.62 -12.46
C ARG A 2 -4.64 4.13 -12.54
N HIS A 3 -5.91 4.54 -12.55
CA HIS A 3 -6.33 5.94 -12.66
C HIS A 3 -7.26 6.30 -11.53
N LEU A 4 -7.03 7.43 -10.86
CA LEU A 4 -7.83 7.91 -9.73
C LEU A 4 -8.19 9.38 -9.93
N ILE A 5 -9.51 9.67 -9.94
CA ILE A 5 -10.03 11.03 -9.92
C ILE A 5 -10.83 11.22 -8.63
N ILE A 6 -10.59 12.33 -7.94
CA ILE A 6 -11.34 12.73 -6.75
C ILE A 6 -11.73 14.18 -6.92
N LYS A 7 -13.05 14.49 -6.79
CA LYS A 7 -13.53 15.86 -6.80
C LYS A 7 -14.38 16.14 -5.59
N ASN A 8 -14.20 17.31 -4.99
CA ASN A 8 -15.01 17.85 -3.90
C ASN A 8 -15.15 16.88 -2.70
N VAL A 9 -14.05 16.27 -2.25
CA VAL A 9 -14.02 15.40 -1.06
C VAL A 9 -13.07 15.97 -0.02
N GLY A 10 -13.59 16.45 1.11
CA GLY A 10 -12.83 17.09 2.17
C GLY A 10 -12.01 18.28 1.64
N PRO A 11 -10.68 18.30 1.85
CA PRO A 11 -9.82 19.37 1.35
C PRO A 11 -9.55 19.28 -0.17
N ILE A 12 -9.92 18.19 -0.81
CA ILE A 12 -9.67 17.97 -2.24
C ILE A 12 -10.74 18.64 -3.09
N LYS A 13 -10.32 19.54 -3.98
CA LYS A 13 -11.16 20.14 -5.00
C LYS A 13 -11.16 19.34 -6.30
N ASN A 14 -9.98 19.00 -6.80
CA ASN A 14 -9.84 18.20 -8.00
C ASN A 14 -8.46 17.52 -8.04
N VAL A 15 -8.46 16.20 -8.03
CA VAL A 15 -7.32 15.33 -8.21
C VAL A 15 -7.59 14.44 -9.40
N ASP A 16 -6.66 14.38 -10.33
CA ASP A 16 -6.69 13.51 -11.50
C ASP A 16 -5.28 12.95 -11.70
N ILE A 17 -5.08 11.67 -11.31
CA ILE A 17 -3.75 11.06 -11.23
C ILE A 17 -3.69 9.67 -11.83
N GLU A 18 -2.64 9.42 -12.58
CA GLU A 18 -2.25 8.07 -12.98
C GLU A 18 -1.31 7.48 -11.93
N LEU A 19 -1.66 6.31 -11.43
CA LEU A 19 -0.90 5.61 -10.41
C LEU A 19 -0.01 4.54 -11.05
N LYS A 20 1.22 4.49 -10.57
CA LYS A 20 2.22 3.52 -10.98
C LYS A 20 2.53 2.53 -9.85
N ARG A 21 3.65 1.84 -9.96
CA ARG A 21 4.12 0.93 -8.91
C ARG A 21 4.54 1.68 -7.65
N PHE A 22 5.21 2.83 -7.81
CA PHE A 22 5.68 3.69 -6.73
C PHE A 22 5.04 5.07 -6.87
N ASN A 23 4.23 5.45 -5.88
CA ASN A 23 3.46 6.68 -5.91
C ASN A 23 3.83 7.55 -4.71
N ILE A 24 4.13 8.81 -4.95
CA ILE A 24 4.52 9.77 -3.93
C ILE A 24 3.54 10.94 -3.93
N LEU A 25 2.93 11.20 -2.78
CA LEU A 25 2.07 12.34 -2.52
C LEU A 25 2.76 13.25 -1.51
N ILE A 26 3.18 14.42 -1.95
CA ILE A 26 3.84 15.41 -1.10
C ILE A 26 3.06 16.72 -1.07
N GLY A 27 3.25 17.53 -0.07
CA GLY A 27 2.61 18.85 0.07
C GLY A 27 2.51 19.31 1.51
N ALA A 28 1.96 20.49 1.73
CA ALA A 28 1.78 21.08 3.06
C ALA A 28 0.90 20.22 3.97
N GLN A 29 0.98 20.46 5.27
CA GLN A 29 0.10 19.82 6.23
C GLN A 29 -1.37 20.17 5.94
N SER A 30 -2.29 19.22 6.11
CA SER A 30 -3.73 19.38 5.82
C SER A 30 -4.10 19.63 4.34
N SER A 31 -3.16 19.54 3.38
CA SER A 31 -3.43 19.70 1.94
C SER A 31 -4.32 18.61 1.33
N GLY A 32 -4.50 17.46 2.01
CA GLY A 32 -5.35 16.36 1.52
C GLY A 32 -4.62 15.09 1.09
N LYS A 33 -3.31 14.97 1.29
CA LYS A 33 -2.52 13.76 0.97
C LYS A 33 -3.12 12.49 1.57
N SER A 34 -3.40 12.51 2.89
CA SER A 34 -4.05 11.38 3.57
C SER A 34 -5.45 11.09 3.06
N THR A 35 -6.19 12.11 2.59
CA THR A 35 -7.50 11.93 1.95
C THR A 35 -7.35 11.09 0.68
N ILE A 36 -6.39 11.42 -0.19
CA ILE A 36 -6.11 10.66 -1.41
C ILE A 36 -5.71 9.23 -1.07
N ALA A 37 -4.77 9.03 -0.13
CA ALA A 37 -4.29 7.72 0.29
C ALA A 37 -5.42 6.83 0.87
N LYS A 38 -6.32 7.40 1.68
CA LYS A 38 -7.47 6.73 2.28
C LYS A 38 -8.51 6.30 1.22
N ILE A 39 -8.83 7.20 0.28
CA ILE A 39 -9.72 6.88 -0.84
C ILE A 39 -9.11 5.78 -1.71
N LEU A 40 -7.83 5.89 -2.06
CA LEU A 40 -7.11 4.86 -2.81
C LEU A 40 -7.15 3.51 -2.10
N SER A 41 -6.92 3.49 -0.78
CA SER A 41 -7.01 2.28 0.04
C SER A 41 -8.38 1.63 -0.04
N THR A 42 -9.45 2.44 0.06
CA THR A 42 -10.83 1.94 -0.06
C THR A 42 -11.11 1.40 -1.45
N CYS A 43 -10.75 2.13 -2.51
CA CYS A 43 -10.94 1.69 -3.89
C CYS A 43 -10.18 0.38 -4.17
N SER A 44 -8.93 0.25 -3.70
CA SER A 44 -8.14 -0.97 -3.82
C SER A 44 -8.73 -2.14 -3.04
N TRP A 45 -9.35 -1.87 -1.87
CA TRP A 45 -10.06 -2.89 -1.11
C TRP A 45 -11.34 -3.33 -1.82
N VAL A 46 -12.13 -2.40 -2.35
CA VAL A 46 -13.36 -2.68 -3.14
C VAL A 46 -13.01 -3.48 -4.39
N GLU A 47 -11.95 -3.07 -5.11
CA GLU A 47 -11.43 -3.82 -6.26
C GLU A 47 -11.14 -5.27 -5.88
N LYS A 48 -10.37 -5.48 -4.80
CA LYS A 48 -10.05 -6.82 -4.32
C LYS A 48 -11.29 -7.62 -3.97
N GLU A 49 -12.23 -7.05 -3.21
CA GLU A 49 -13.45 -7.76 -2.77
C GLU A 49 -14.29 -8.19 -3.98
N ILE A 50 -14.55 -7.28 -4.91
CA ILE A 50 -15.35 -7.54 -6.11
C ILE A 50 -14.65 -8.54 -7.04
N ALA A 51 -13.36 -8.35 -7.30
CA ALA A 51 -12.59 -9.24 -8.17
C ALA A 51 -12.48 -10.66 -7.60
N THR A 52 -12.29 -10.80 -6.27
CA THR A 52 -12.15 -12.12 -5.64
C THR A 52 -13.48 -12.83 -5.40
N THR A 53 -14.59 -12.10 -5.32
CA THR A 53 -15.93 -12.68 -5.18
C THR A 53 -16.67 -12.82 -6.52
N GLN A 54 -16.16 -12.17 -7.58
CA GLN A 54 -16.84 -12.04 -8.88
C GLN A 54 -18.26 -11.45 -8.75
N ASN A 55 -18.50 -10.66 -7.69
CA ASN A 55 -19.78 -10.06 -7.40
C ASN A 55 -19.70 -8.53 -7.44
N PRO A 56 -20.15 -7.87 -8.53
CA PRO A 56 -20.16 -6.40 -8.63
C PRO A 56 -21.00 -5.72 -7.55
N ASN A 57 -21.99 -6.43 -6.99
CA ASN A 57 -22.90 -5.91 -5.95
C ASN A 57 -22.35 -6.06 -4.52
N ALA A 58 -21.07 -6.38 -4.33
CA ALA A 58 -20.45 -6.44 -3.00
C ALA A 58 -20.48 -5.08 -2.28
N VAL A 59 -20.54 -3.97 -3.04
CA VAL A 59 -20.90 -2.64 -2.56
C VAL A 59 -22.21 -2.24 -3.25
N GLN A 60 -23.29 -2.16 -2.49
CA GLN A 60 -24.65 -2.15 -3.04
C GLN A 60 -25.03 -0.84 -3.75
N ASP A 61 -24.64 0.30 -3.17
CA ASP A 61 -25.04 1.63 -3.64
C ASP A 61 -24.06 2.72 -3.21
N ALA A 62 -24.34 3.97 -3.63
CA ALA A 62 -23.53 5.13 -3.29
C ALA A 62 -23.47 5.40 -1.78
N ALA A 63 -24.56 5.18 -1.06
CA ALA A 63 -24.62 5.38 0.39
C ALA A 63 -23.71 4.37 1.11
N SER A 64 -23.71 3.11 0.69
CA SER A 64 -22.84 2.07 1.20
C SER A 64 -21.37 2.35 0.92
N PHE A 65 -21.03 2.82 -0.28
CA PHE A 65 -19.67 3.20 -0.62
C PHE A 65 -19.18 4.38 0.22
N LYS A 66 -19.97 5.45 0.32
CA LYS A 66 -19.69 6.62 1.16
C LYS A 66 -19.48 6.20 2.61
N SER A 67 -20.41 5.42 3.17
CA SER A 67 -20.35 4.92 4.54
C SER A 67 -19.08 4.09 4.80
N LEU A 68 -18.66 3.29 3.82
CA LEU A 68 -17.41 2.53 3.91
C LEU A 68 -16.20 3.45 4.05
N VAL A 69 -16.08 4.48 3.20
CA VAL A 69 -14.98 5.46 3.28
C VAL A 69 -15.02 6.24 4.60
N GLU A 70 -16.18 6.82 4.94
CA GLU A 70 -16.35 7.67 6.12
C GLU A 70 -16.07 6.93 7.44
N ASN A 71 -16.64 5.74 7.59
CA ASN A 71 -16.53 5.00 8.85
C ASN A 71 -15.16 4.31 8.99
N PHE A 72 -14.65 3.70 7.93
CA PHE A 72 -13.39 2.96 7.99
C PHE A 72 -12.20 3.91 8.18
N HIS A 73 -12.17 5.03 7.45
CA HIS A 73 -11.06 5.99 7.49
C HIS A 73 -11.32 7.22 8.37
N LYS A 74 -12.42 7.26 9.14
CA LYS A 74 -12.80 8.40 10.00
C LYS A 74 -12.93 9.72 9.20
N MET A 75 -13.55 9.66 8.03
CA MET A 75 -13.73 10.78 7.11
C MET A 75 -15.18 11.33 7.10
N VAL A 76 -15.88 11.22 8.23
CA VAL A 76 -17.26 11.72 8.36
C VAL A 76 -17.31 13.23 8.08
N GLY A 77 -18.21 13.64 7.20
CA GLY A 77 -18.37 15.04 6.79
C GLY A 77 -17.45 15.50 5.64
N TYR A 78 -16.67 14.59 5.03
CA TYR A 78 -15.82 14.93 3.88
C TYR A 78 -16.60 14.98 2.56
N PHE A 79 -17.73 14.28 2.47
CA PHE A 79 -18.54 14.20 1.26
C PHE A 79 -19.64 15.24 1.24
N ASN A 80 -19.89 15.83 0.07
CA ASN A 80 -20.97 16.77 -0.22
C ASN A 80 -21.73 16.35 -1.49
N ASP A 81 -22.71 17.15 -1.93
CA ASP A 81 -23.57 16.80 -3.07
C ASP A 81 -22.87 16.83 -4.43
N ASP A 82 -21.66 17.43 -4.50
CA ASP A 82 -20.83 17.51 -5.71
C ASP A 82 -19.62 16.57 -5.66
N SER A 83 -19.55 15.67 -4.67
CA SER A 83 -18.44 14.75 -4.52
C SER A 83 -18.44 13.69 -5.60
N GLU A 84 -17.27 13.47 -6.22
CA GLU A 84 -17.06 12.44 -7.24
C GLU A 84 -15.78 11.66 -6.95
N ILE A 85 -15.86 10.34 -7.08
CA ILE A 85 -14.68 9.44 -7.08
C ILE A 85 -14.77 8.54 -8.29
N TYR A 86 -13.73 8.58 -9.12
CA TYR A 86 -13.54 7.66 -10.22
C TYR A 86 -12.25 6.89 -10.00
N TYR A 87 -12.32 5.58 -10.06
CA TYR A 87 -11.16 4.69 -9.96
C TYR A 87 -11.24 3.63 -11.04
N GLU A 88 -10.17 3.51 -11.81
CA GLU A 88 -10.11 2.54 -12.89
C GLU A 88 -8.78 1.79 -12.85
N THR A 89 -8.86 0.47 -13.03
CA THR A 89 -7.71 -0.42 -13.21
C THR A 89 -7.94 -1.30 -14.44
N ASP A 90 -7.01 -2.19 -14.69
CA ASP A 90 -7.22 -3.20 -15.75
C ASP A 90 -8.37 -4.16 -15.40
N ALA A 91 -8.68 -4.35 -14.12
CA ALA A 91 -9.69 -5.31 -13.65
C ALA A 91 -11.06 -4.70 -13.39
N ILE A 92 -11.14 -3.44 -12.95
CA ILE A 92 -12.39 -2.82 -12.46
C ILE A 92 -12.47 -1.35 -12.84
N LYS A 93 -13.71 -0.87 -12.93
CA LYS A 93 -14.05 0.54 -12.95
C LYS A 93 -15.06 0.83 -11.83
N ILE A 94 -14.77 1.82 -11.00
CA ILE A 94 -15.65 2.33 -9.94
C ILE A 94 -15.91 3.78 -10.24
N HIS A 95 -17.18 4.20 -10.32
CA HIS A 95 -17.57 5.59 -10.45
C HIS A 95 -18.64 5.89 -9.42
N TYR A 96 -18.25 6.65 -8.41
CA TYR A 96 -19.11 7.12 -7.34
C TYR A 96 -19.55 8.55 -7.59
N LEU A 97 -20.84 8.78 -7.52
CA LEU A 97 -21.52 10.06 -7.37
C LEU A 97 -22.46 9.97 -6.18
N PRO A 98 -22.86 11.07 -5.52
CA PRO A 98 -23.72 11.03 -4.32
C PRO A 98 -25.04 10.27 -4.51
N THR A 99 -25.57 10.27 -5.72
CA THR A 99 -26.84 9.62 -6.08
C THR A 99 -26.68 8.30 -6.82
N ASN A 100 -25.45 7.93 -7.22
CA ASN A 100 -25.21 6.74 -8.05
C ASN A 100 -23.84 6.12 -7.79
N LEU A 101 -23.77 4.80 -7.85
CA LEU A 101 -22.54 4.05 -7.86
C LEU A 101 -22.55 3.09 -9.06
N ASP A 102 -21.64 3.28 -9.99
CA ASP A 102 -21.41 2.35 -11.11
C ASP A 102 -20.13 1.57 -10.87
N VAL A 103 -20.26 0.25 -10.77
CA VAL A 103 -19.12 -0.66 -10.59
C VAL A 103 -19.15 -1.72 -11.68
N LYS A 104 -18.06 -1.80 -12.45
CA LYS A 104 -17.94 -2.74 -13.57
C LYS A 104 -16.66 -3.56 -13.46
N LEU A 105 -16.80 -4.87 -13.45
CA LEU A 105 -15.69 -5.79 -13.71
C LEU A 105 -15.38 -5.79 -15.20
N LYS A 106 -14.09 -5.80 -15.54
CA LYS A 106 -13.61 -5.98 -16.93
C LYS A 106 -13.39 -7.47 -17.19
N ASP A 107 -13.95 -7.95 -18.28
CA ASP A 107 -14.04 -9.40 -18.54
C ASP A 107 -12.75 -10.04 -19.03
N ASP A 108 -11.83 -9.27 -19.61
CA ASP A 108 -10.67 -9.78 -20.34
C ASP A 108 -9.37 -9.85 -19.53
N VAL A 109 -9.40 -9.48 -18.24
CA VAL A 109 -8.20 -9.40 -17.40
C VAL A 109 -8.28 -10.34 -16.20
N ILE A 110 -7.24 -11.13 -16.03
CA ILE A 110 -7.05 -11.96 -14.83
C ILE A 110 -6.55 -11.03 -13.71
N TYR A 111 -7.40 -10.79 -12.71
CA TYR A 111 -7.00 -10.03 -11.53
C TYR A 111 -5.95 -10.80 -10.73
N LYS A 112 -4.86 -10.14 -10.42
CA LYS A 112 -3.85 -10.64 -9.47
C LYS A 112 -4.20 -10.14 -8.07
N ARG A 113 -4.62 -11.05 -7.19
CA ARG A 113 -5.01 -10.69 -5.82
C ARG A 113 -3.87 -9.98 -5.09
N LYS A 114 -4.18 -8.81 -4.53
CA LYS A 114 -3.23 -8.02 -3.74
C LYS A 114 -3.55 -8.10 -2.25
N LYS A 115 -2.52 -8.06 -1.41
CA LYS A 115 -2.67 -7.62 -0.03
C LYS A 115 -2.62 -6.09 -0.03
N VAL A 116 -3.70 -5.43 0.34
CA VAL A 116 -3.67 -3.98 0.63
C VAL A 116 -3.21 -3.82 2.07
N CYS A 117 -2.05 -3.21 2.26
CA CYS A 117 -1.45 -2.97 3.57
C CYS A 117 -1.40 -1.48 3.85
N TYR A 118 -2.36 -0.99 4.64
CA TYR A 118 -2.44 0.41 5.03
C TYR A 118 -1.74 0.63 6.37
N ILE A 119 -0.71 1.48 6.38
CA ILE A 119 0.09 1.82 7.55
C ILE A 119 -0.12 3.31 7.85
N PRO A 120 -0.91 3.66 8.87
CA PRO A 120 -1.28 5.03 9.19
C PRO A 120 -0.11 5.81 9.83
N SER A 121 -0.26 7.13 9.89
CA SER A 121 0.65 8.00 10.65
C SER A 121 0.59 7.70 12.16
N GLU A 122 -0.55 7.27 12.68
CA GLU A 122 -0.74 6.88 14.09
C GLU A 122 -0.21 5.46 14.42
N ARG A 123 0.72 4.93 13.61
CA ARG A 123 1.24 3.55 13.77
C ARG A 123 1.90 3.27 15.13
N ASN A 124 2.36 4.29 15.83
CA ASN A 124 2.89 4.18 17.19
C ASN A 124 1.82 3.78 18.23
N ILE A 125 0.53 3.77 17.88
CA ILE A 125 -0.55 3.26 18.73
C ILE A 125 -0.29 1.83 19.21
N VAL A 126 0.44 1.01 18.43
CA VAL A 126 0.79 -0.37 18.83
C VAL A 126 1.67 -0.45 20.08
N THR A 127 2.28 0.66 20.49
CA THR A 127 3.14 0.74 21.67
C THR A 127 2.40 1.12 22.94
N LEU A 128 1.08 1.41 22.86
CA LEU A 128 0.28 1.75 24.03
C LEU A 128 -0.14 0.49 24.79
N PRO A 129 0.29 0.32 26.06
CA PRO A 129 0.01 -0.90 26.84
C PRO A 129 -1.49 -1.09 27.12
N GLU A 130 -2.24 0.02 27.17
CA GLU A 130 -3.66 0.03 27.57
C GLU A 130 -4.59 -0.51 26.48
N LEU A 131 -4.12 -0.73 25.26
CA LEU A 131 -4.95 -1.16 24.12
C LEU A 131 -5.54 -2.58 24.28
N GLN A 132 -5.01 -3.39 25.17
CA GLN A 132 -5.45 -4.77 25.38
C GLN A 132 -6.90 -4.89 25.91
N GLY A 133 -7.51 -3.80 26.38
CA GLY A 133 -8.87 -3.76 26.93
C GLY A 133 -9.88 -2.96 26.09
N TYR A 134 -9.51 -2.37 24.97
CA TYR A 134 -10.40 -1.52 24.17
C TYR A 134 -11.10 -2.28 23.04
N GLU A 135 -12.42 -2.09 22.93
CA GLU A 135 -13.18 -2.48 21.76
C GLU A 135 -12.97 -1.44 20.65
N PHE A 136 -12.20 -1.80 19.63
CA PHE A 136 -12.02 -0.97 18.45
C PHE A 136 -13.17 -1.13 17.47
N LYS A 137 -13.80 -0.01 17.06
CA LYS A 137 -14.70 -0.01 15.92
C LYS A 137 -13.95 -0.49 14.67
N ALA A 138 -14.69 -1.00 13.68
CA ALA A 138 -14.11 -1.46 12.40
C ALA A 138 -13.56 -0.25 11.59
N THR A 139 -12.32 0.14 11.88
CA THR A 139 -11.60 1.26 11.28
C THR A 139 -10.26 0.83 10.71
N ASN A 140 -9.60 1.71 9.95
CA ASN A 140 -8.25 1.53 9.44
C ASN A 140 -7.23 1.23 10.56
N LEU A 141 -7.36 1.88 11.73
CA LEU A 141 -6.49 1.59 12.88
C LEU A 141 -6.68 0.17 13.41
N ARG A 142 -7.92 -0.30 13.51
CA ARG A 142 -8.19 -1.69 13.88
C ARG A 142 -7.59 -2.67 12.88
N SER A 143 -7.74 -2.40 11.58
CA SER A 143 -7.15 -3.24 10.52
C SER A 143 -5.63 -3.27 10.64
N PHE A 144 -5.01 -2.10 10.84
CA PHE A 144 -3.58 -1.98 11.06
C PHE A 144 -3.12 -2.76 12.31
N LEU A 145 -3.85 -2.68 13.42
CA LEU A 145 -3.53 -3.44 14.64
C LEU A 145 -3.57 -4.95 14.40
N PHE A 146 -4.58 -5.47 13.68
CA PHE A 146 -4.63 -6.89 13.35
C PHE A 146 -3.49 -7.32 12.43
N ASP A 147 -3.16 -6.50 11.46
CA ASP A 147 -2.03 -6.75 10.56
C ASP A 147 -0.69 -6.73 11.33
N TRP A 148 -0.53 -5.80 12.28
CA TRP A 148 0.61 -5.76 13.20
C TRP A 148 0.69 -7.02 14.07
N LEU A 149 -0.41 -7.41 14.72
CA LEU A 149 -0.46 -8.60 15.57
C LEU A 149 -0.05 -9.86 14.78
N ALA A 150 -0.53 -10.01 13.54
CA ALA A 150 -0.17 -11.12 12.67
C ALA A 150 1.31 -11.08 12.25
N ALA A 151 1.85 -9.90 11.95
CA ALA A 151 3.23 -9.75 11.50
C ALA A 151 4.24 -10.01 12.64
N ARG A 152 3.99 -9.48 13.85
CA ARG A 152 4.92 -9.59 14.98
C ARG A 152 5.10 -11.04 15.47
N GLU A 153 4.06 -11.88 15.37
CA GLU A 153 4.12 -13.29 15.80
C GLU A 153 5.21 -14.08 15.08
N TYR A 154 5.57 -13.70 13.86
CA TYR A 154 6.66 -14.32 13.11
C TYR A 154 8.03 -14.08 13.75
N TYR A 155 8.23 -12.94 14.40
CA TYR A 155 9.52 -12.51 14.96
C TYR A 155 9.65 -12.91 16.44
N GLY A 156 9.67 -14.23 16.72
CA GLY A 156 9.91 -14.73 18.08
C GLY A 156 11.38 -14.62 18.53
N PRO A 157 11.69 -15.01 19.78
CA PRO A 157 13.05 -14.92 20.33
C PRO A 157 14.11 -15.69 19.51
N ALA A 158 13.70 -16.78 18.86
CA ALA A 158 14.56 -17.58 17.98
C ALA A 158 14.65 -17.03 16.55
N ASN A 159 13.77 -16.11 16.18
CA ASN A 159 13.67 -15.53 14.85
C ASN A 159 13.58 -14.00 14.95
N LYS A 160 14.59 -13.39 15.58
CA LYS A 160 14.68 -11.92 15.70
C LYS A 160 14.90 -11.29 14.33
N THR A 161 14.51 -10.04 14.19
CA THR A 161 14.85 -9.27 12.98
C THR A 161 16.38 -9.18 12.83
N GLU A 162 16.83 -8.91 11.63
CA GLU A 162 18.12 -8.28 11.41
C GLU A 162 18.15 -6.89 12.02
N ASN A 163 19.27 -6.19 11.89
CA ASN A 163 19.33 -4.79 12.32
C ASN A 163 18.28 -3.97 11.58
N ILE A 164 17.44 -3.28 12.35
CA ILE A 164 16.43 -2.39 11.80
C ILE A 164 17.14 -1.16 11.24
N LEU A 165 17.14 -1.07 9.91
CA LEU A 165 17.90 -0.06 9.19
C LEU A 165 19.37 -0.02 9.72
N ASP A 166 19.95 1.15 9.83
CA ASP A 166 21.31 1.36 10.37
C ASP A 166 21.30 1.78 11.86
N LEU A 167 20.24 1.43 12.59
CA LEU A 167 20.05 1.90 13.96
C LEU A 167 20.76 1.01 15.00
N GLY A 168 21.31 -0.14 14.60
CA GLY A 168 21.94 -1.11 15.51
C GLY A 168 20.99 -1.70 16.52
N VAL A 169 19.73 -1.89 16.15
CA VAL A 169 18.68 -2.47 16.98
C VAL A 169 18.03 -3.65 16.28
N ARG A 170 17.61 -4.64 17.06
CA ARG A 170 16.83 -5.80 16.63
C ARG A 170 15.53 -5.84 17.39
N TYR A 171 14.50 -6.37 16.75
CA TYR A 171 13.19 -6.56 17.36
C TYR A 171 12.87 -8.04 17.47
N PHE A 172 12.14 -8.41 18.51
CA PHE A 172 11.46 -9.70 18.64
C PHE A 172 10.22 -9.60 19.53
N PHE A 173 9.27 -10.50 19.28
CA PHE A 173 8.06 -10.67 20.07
C PHE A 173 8.26 -11.85 21.04
N ASN A 174 8.10 -11.63 22.34
CA ASN A 174 8.23 -12.67 23.36
C ASN A 174 6.85 -12.95 24.00
N ASP A 175 6.17 -13.98 23.51
CA ASP A 175 4.85 -14.35 24.01
C ASP A 175 4.86 -14.92 25.43
N ASN A 176 6.00 -15.35 25.93
CA ASN A 176 6.16 -15.87 27.28
C ASN A 176 6.16 -14.75 28.35
N GLU A 177 6.36 -13.51 27.96
CA GLU A 177 6.28 -12.38 28.88
C GLU A 177 4.81 -12.01 29.13
N PRO A 178 4.41 -11.79 30.41
CA PRO A 178 3.03 -11.42 30.74
C PRO A 178 2.67 -10.01 30.26
N PHE A 179 3.67 -9.12 30.23
CA PHE A 179 3.57 -7.72 29.81
C PHE A 179 4.77 -7.38 28.92
N GLU A 180 4.64 -6.27 28.13
CA GLU A 180 5.76 -5.75 27.33
C GLU A 180 6.37 -6.79 26.39
N LYS A 181 5.54 -7.52 25.68
CA LYS A 181 5.92 -8.63 24.80
C LYS A 181 6.79 -8.20 23.61
N ASP A 182 6.65 -6.95 23.17
CA ASP A 182 7.42 -6.38 22.06
C ASP A 182 8.75 -5.84 22.59
N ARG A 183 9.86 -6.47 22.19
CA ARG A 183 11.20 -6.24 22.72
C ARG A 183 12.15 -5.68 21.67
N ILE A 184 13.03 -4.78 22.09
CA ILE A 184 14.13 -4.24 21.29
C ILE A 184 15.44 -4.54 22.00
N GLU A 185 16.42 -5.03 21.24
CA GLU A 185 17.80 -5.21 21.69
C GLU A 185 18.73 -4.26 20.92
N HIS A 186 19.56 -3.53 21.63
CA HIS A 186 20.66 -2.76 21.06
C HIS A 186 21.92 -3.62 20.98
N SER A 187 22.64 -3.51 19.87
CA SER A 187 23.85 -4.27 19.58
C SER A 187 25.10 -3.41 19.36
N ASN A 188 24.99 -2.08 19.45
CA ASN A 188 26.09 -1.13 19.21
C ASN A 188 26.88 -0.87 20.50
N GLY A 189 27.80 -1.76 20.84
CA GLY A 189 28.77 -1.58 21.94
C GLY A 189 28.25 -1.88 23.34
N VAL A 190 27.12 -1.34 23.75
CA VAL A 190 26.46 -1.64 25.02
C VAL A 190 25.18 -2.42 24.72
N THR A 191 25.17 -3.70 25.07
CA THR A 191 23.99 -4.54 24.86
C THR A 191 22.99 -4.29 25.99
N TYR A 192 21.84 -3.73 25.65
CA TYR A 192 20.69 -3.63 26.55
C TYR A 192 19.39 -3.89 25.80
N GLY A 193 18.40 -4.41 26.51
CA GLY A 193 17.09 -4.72 25.96
C GLY A 193 16.00 -3.91 26.70
N ILE A 194 15.09 -3.34 25.94
CA ILE A 194 13.93 -2.61 26.43
C ILE A 194 12.66 -3.09 25.76
N SER A 195 11.50 -2.82 26.36
CA SER A 195 10.23 -2.99 25.67
C SER A 195 10.01 -1.86 24.66
N LEU A 196 9.33 -2.16 23.56
CA LEU A 196 9.01 -1.17 22.53
C LEU A 196 8.26 0.06 23.07
N PRO A 197 7.30 -0.06 24.02
CA PRO A 197 6.68 1.10 24.68
C PRO A 197 7.66 2.04 25.36
N ASN A 198 8.79 1.53 25.87
CA ASN A 198 9.80 2.31 26.58
C ASN A 198 10.91 2.85 25.65
N ALA A 199 10.82 2.57 24.36
CA ALA A 199 11.79 3.03 23.37
C ALA A 199 11.57 4.50 22.99
N SER A 200 12.53 5.09 22.27
CA SER A 200 12.39 6.44 21.73
C SER A 200 11.24 6.53 20.71
N SER A 201 10.66 7.72 20.54
CA SER A 201 9.57 7.95 19.58
C SER A 201 9.92 7.55 18.14
N GLY A 202 11.19 7.69 17.76
CA GLY A 202 11.68 7.22 16.46
C GLY A 202 11.60 5.70 16.32
N LEU A 203 12.03 4.95 17.34
CA LEU A 203 11.91 3.49 17.35
C LEU A 203 10.45 3.04 17.41
N GLN A 204 9.61 3.69 18.22
CA GLN A 204 8.18 3.41 18.27
C GLN A 204 7.48 3.64 16.94
N SER A 205 7.98 4.54 16.10
CA SER A 205 7.45 4.81 14.76
C SER A 205 8.01 3.87 13.69
N VAL A 206 9.32 3.60 13.70
CA VAL A 206 9.97 2.85 12.62
C VAL A 206 9.84 1.34 12.77
N VAL A 207 9.83 0.81 14.00
CA VAL A 207 9.76 -0.65 14.23
C VAL A 207 8.47 -1.25 13.67
N PRO A 208 7.26 -0.72 13.98
CA PRO A 208 6.03 -1.24 13.38
C PRO A 208 6.04 -1.17 11.86
N LEU A 209 6.52 -0.06 11.29
CA LEU A 209 6.63 0.10 9.84
C LEU A 209 7.56 -0.95 9.24
N PHE A 210 8.77 -1.11 9.77
CA PHE A 210 9.76 -2.07 9.30
C PHE A 210 9.24 -3.52 9.35
N ILE A 211 8.66 -3.93 10.48
CA ILE A 211 8.10 -5.27 10.68
C ILE A 211 6.98 -5.57 9.67
N MET A 212 6.07 -4.62 9.49
CA MET A 212 4.97 -4.75 8.54
C MET A 212 5.48 -4.88 7.10
N LEU A 213 6.46 -4.06 6.70
CA LEU A 213 7.07 -4.12 5.37
C LEU A 213 7.72 -5.49 5.15
N GLN A 214 8.56 -5.94 6.06
CA GLN A 214 9.29 -7.21 5.92
C GLN A 214 8.36 -8.42 5.91
N TYR A 215 7.37 -8.47 6.80
CA TYR A 215 6.43 -9.60 6.86
C TYR A 215 5.55 -9.67 5.62
N TYR A 216 4.91 -8.55 5.23
CA TYR A 216 3.95 -8.52 4.13
C TYR A 216 4.60 -8.48 2.74
N SER A 217 5.92 -8.41 2.63
CA SER A 217 6.64 -8.60 1.36
C SER A 217 7.18 -10.03 1.18
N GLY A 218 7.30 -10.82 2.24
CA GLY A 218 7.95 -12.13 2.17
C GLY A 218 7.18 -13.24 2.87
N GLN A 219 7.28 -13.32 4.19
CA GLN A 219 6.74 -14.44 4.97
C GLN A 219 5.22 -14.61 4.85
N TYR A 220 4.48 -13.52 4.73
CA TYR A 220 3.02 -13.54 4.53
C TYR A 220 2.57 -14.48 3.41
N PHE A 221 3.28 -14.50 2.28
CA PHE A 221 2.94 -15.33 1.12
C PHE A 221 3.21 -16.81 1.40
N LYS A 222 4.25 -17.12 2.18
CA LYS A 222 4.56 -18.50 2.62
C LYS A 222 3.51 -19.01 3.61
N ASP A 223 3.13 -18.17 4.57
CA ASP A 223 2.14 -18.51 5.60
C ASP A 223 0.73 -18.67 5.00
N TYR A 224 0.40 -17.87 3.98
CA TYR A 224 -0.92 -17.89 3.34
C TYR A 224 -1.20 -19.23 2.66
N SER A 225 -0.21 -19.84 2.02
CA SER A 225 -0.36 -21.13 1.35
C SER A 225 -0.65 -22.30 2.31
N GLY A 226 -0.38 -22.14 3.61
CA GLY A 226 -0.59 -23.16 4.65
C GLY A 226 -1.90 -23.02 5.46
N LYS A 227 -2.57 -21.87 5.43
CA LYS A 227 -3.71 -21.54 6.33
C LYS A 227 -5.05 -21.45 5.59
N VAL A 228 -5.46 -22.47 4.85
CA VAL A 228 -6.80 -22.50 4.22
C VAL A 228 -7.85 -22.90 5.26
N SER A 229 -8.65 -21.94 5.73
CA SER A 229 -9.77 -22.21 6.65
C SER A 229 -10.99 -22.81 5.93
N PHE A 230 -11.90 -23.46 6.70
CA PHE A 230 -13.15 -24.02 6.15
C PHE A 230 -14.03 -22.98 5.44
N VAL A 231 -14.07 -21.75 5.98
CA VAL A 231 -14.80 -20.60 5.36
C VAL A 231 -14.17 -20.20 4.03
N SER A 232 -12.85 -20.30 3.92
CA SER A 232 -12.09 -20.09 2.69
C SER A 232 -12.50 -21.12 1.62
N LYS A 233 -12.61 -22.41 1.99
CA LYS A 233 -13.01 -23.48 1.06
C LYS A 233 -14.42 -23.32 0.48
N ALA A 234 -15.37 -22.85 1.28
CA ALA A 234 -16.73 -22.58 0.81
C ALA A 234 -16.75 -21.40 -0.18
N LYS A 235 -15.99 -20.32 0.10
CA LYS A 235 -15.84 -19.19 -0.82
C LYS A 235 -15.13 -19.60 -2.11
N GLU A 236 -14.09 -20.43 -2.03
CA GLU A 236 -13.39 -20.97 -3.20
C GLU A 236 -14.31 -21.81 -4.09
N ARG A 237 -15.17 -22.64 -3.48
CA ARG A 237 -16.15 -23.45 -4.23
C ARG A 237 -17.15 -22.57 -4.98
N ASN A 238 -17.71 -21.55 -4.32
CA ASN A 238 -18.63 -20.61 -4.96
C ASN A 238 -17.97 -19.83 -6.09
N LEU A 239 -16.74 -19.38 -5.86
CA LEU A 239 -15.94 -18.71 -6.88
C LEU A 239 -15.67 -19.64 -8.07
N MET A 240 -15.31 -20.88 -7.81
CA MET A 240 -15.08 -21.87 -8.87
C MET A 240 -16.33 -22.11 -9.72
N LEU A 241 -17.51 -22.20 -9.11
CA LEU A 241 -18.77 -22.30 -9.83
C LEU A 241 -19.03 -21.08 -10.71
N SER A 242 -18.83 -19.87 -10.19
CA SER A 242 -18.96 -18.62 -10.97
C SER A 242 -17.96 -18.56 -12.14
N LEU A 243 -16.75 -19.07 -11.96
CA LEU A 243 -15.75 -19.14 -13.04
C LEU A 243 -16.13 -20.17 -14.11
N VAL A 244 -16.67 -21.34 -13.70
CA VAL A 244 -17.18 -22.34 -14.63
C VAL A 244 -18.32 -21.75 -15.47
N GLU A 245 -19.27 -21.07 -14.84
CA GLU A 245 -20.37 -20.39 -15.50
C GLU A 245 -19.87 -19.35 -16.51
N LYS A 246 -18.95 -18.49 -16.09
CA LYS A 246 -18.41 -17.41 -16.93
C LYS A 246 -17.54 -17.93 -18.08
N TYR A 247 -16.63 -18.88 -17.83
CA TYR A 247 -15.60 -19.28 -18.79
C TYR A 247 -15.95 -20.53 -19.61
N ILE A 248 -16.74 -21.45 -19.08
CA ILE A 248 -17.08 -22.69 -19.79
C ILE A 248 -18.41 -22.55 -20.51
N VAL A 249 -19.47 -22.07 -19.82
CA VAL A 249 -20.80 -21.90 -20.41
C VAL A 249 -20.74 -21.00 -21.65
N SER A 250 -19.96 -19.93 -21.60
CA SER A 250 -19.79 -18.99 -22.73
C SER A 250 -19.14 -19.61 -23.97
N ARG A 251 -18.44 -20.74 -23.83
CA ARG A 251 -17.72 -21.43 -24.92
C ARG A 251 -18.44 -22.67 -25.42
N MET A 252 -19.54 -23.09 -24.76
CA MET A 252 -20.32 -24.26 -25.18
C MET A 252 -21.36 -23.91 -26.24
N PRO A 253 -21.69 -24.85 -27.16
CA PRO A 253 -22.78 -24.68 -28.09
C PRO A 253 -24.11 -24.51 -27.35
N VAL A 254 -24.95 -23.59 -27.82
CA VAL A 254 -26.28 -23.31 -27.26
C VAL A 254 -27.12 -24.60 -27.24
N GLY A 255 -27.45 -25.14 -26.08
CA GLY A 255 -28.31 -26.31 -25.93
C GLY A 255 -27.91 -27.33 -24.84
N ASP A 256 -26.68 -27.23 -24.30
CA ASP A 256 -26.21 -28.13 -23.26
C ASP A 256 -26.27 -27.48 -21.87
N GLU A 257 -26.68 -28.24 -20.87
CA GLU A 257 -26.79 -28.02 -19.43
C GLU A 257 -26.47 -26.63 -18.88
N THR A 258 -27.45 -25.98 -18.27
CA THR A 258 -27.33 -24.64 -17.67
C THR A 258 -26.90 -24.69 -16.19
N ASP A 259 -26.74 -25.87 -15.57
CA ASP A 259 -26.30 -26.02 -14.18
C ASP A 259 -24.77 -26.06 -14.11
N ALA A 260 -24.17 -25.02 -13.50
CA ALA A 260 -22.71 -24.89 -13.33
C ALA A 260 -22.08 -26.10 -12.60
N LEU A 261 -22.77 -26.70 -11.66
CA LEU A 261 -22.28 -27.86 -10.92
C LEU A 261 -22.26 -29.14 -11.78
N ALA A 262 -23.32 -29.37 -12.55
CA ALA A 262 -23.39 -30.48 -13.49
C ALA A 262 -22.34 -30.36 -14.58
N LEU A 263 -22.14 -29.12 -15.10
CA LEU A 263 -21.13 -28.79 -16.09
C LEU A 263 -19.70 -28.99 -15.56
N MET A 264 -19.45 -28.56 -14.33
CA MET A 264 -18.17 -28.79 -13.67
C MET A 264 -17.84 -30.27 -13.54
N ASN A 265 -18.83 -31.09 -13.11
CA ASN A 265 -18.66 -32.54 -12.98
C ASN A 265 -18.42 -33.21 -14.34
N LYS A 266 -19.12 -32.76 -15.39
CA LYS A 266 -18.90 -33.22 -16.78
C LYS A 266 -17.49 -32.89 -17.25
N CYS A 267 -17.02 -31.65 -17.04
CA CYS A 267 -15.66 -31.24 -17.41
C CYS A 267 -14.59 -32.08 -16.72
N PHE A 268 -14.71 -32.35 -15.43
CA PHE A 268 -13.78 -33.22 -14.71
C PHE A 268 -13.80 -34.67 -15.23
N LYS A 269 -14.99 -35.22 -15.52
CA LYS A 269 -15.10 -36.55 -16.07
C LYS A 269 -14.41 -36.65 -17.45
N GLU A 270 -14.79 -35.77 -18.38
CA GLU A 270 -14.23 -35.74 -19.74
C GLU A 270 -12.70 -35.54 -19.72
N ALA A 271 -12.20 -34.67 -18.84
CA ALA A 271 -10.76 -34.46 -18.69
C ALA A 271 -10.04 -35.72 -18.18
N ASN A 272 -10.63 -36.45 -17.23
CA ASN A 272 -10.09 -37.70 -16.72
C ASN A 272 -10.15 -38.84 -17.77
N ASP A 273 -11.13 -38.80 -18.65
CA ASP A 273 -11.31 -39.74 -19.78
C ASP A 273 -10.33 -39.40 -20.94
N GLY A 274 -9.47 -38.40 -20.77
CA GLY A 274 -8.37 -38.04 -21.70
C GLY A 274 -8.73 -36.96 -22.72
N ASN A 275 -9.87 -36.26 -22.58
CA ASN A 275 -10.24 -35.16 -23.45
C ASN A 275 -9.36 -33.94 -23.18
N LYS A 276 -8.45 -33.62 -24.10
CA LYS A 276 -7.46 -32.55 -23.97
C LYS A 276 -8.04 -31.15 -23.90
N GLU A 277 -9.19 -30.94 -24.53
CA GLU A 277 -9.86 -29.65 -24.56
C GLU A 277 -10.45 -29.33 -23.17
N TYR A 278 -11.18 -30.26 -22.58
CA TYR A 278 -11.71 -30.11 -21.22
C TYR A 278 -10.60 -30.00 -20.16
N ALA A 279 -9.52 -30.77 -20.31
CA ALA A 279 -8.35 -30.64 -19.46
C ALA A 279 -7.69 -29.25 -19.60
N GLY A 280 -7.72 -28.67 -20.79
CA GLY A 280 -7.28 -27.28 -21.04
C GLY A 280 -8.13 -26.26 -20.30
N TRP A 281 -9.47 -26.35 -20.38
CA TRP A 281 -10.40 -25.45 -19.68
C TRP A 281 -10.26 -25.51 -18.15
N ILE A 282 -10.17 -26.73 -17.61
CA ILE A 282 -9.94 -26.92 -16.16
C ILE A 282 -8.64 -26.25 -15.73
N ARG A 283 -7.56 -26.39 -16.48
CA ARG A 283 -6.27 -25.76 -16.18
C ARG A 283 -6.35 -24.23 -16.21
N GLU A 284 -7.08 -23.66 -17.17
CA GLU A 284 -7.33 -22.21 -17.23
C GLU A 284 -8.11 -21.73 -16.00
N ILE A 285 -9.17 -22.43 -15.62
CA ILE A 285 -9.98 -22.10 -14.44
C ILE A 285 -9.13 -22.14 -13.17
N TYR A 286 -8.30 -23.17 -12.99
CA TYR A 286 -7.42 -23.26 -11.82
C TYR A 286 -6.39 -22.12 -11.77
N LYS A 287 -5.83 -21.70 -12.91
CA LYS A 287 -4.93 -20.52 -12.97
C LYS A 287 -5.65 -19.24 -12.55
N VAL A 288 -6.88 -19.05 -13.03
CA VAL A 288 -7.69 -17.89 -12.64
C VAL A 288 -8.05 -17.97 -11.16
N LEU A 289 -8.50 -19.13 -10.69
CA LEU A 289 -8.82 -19.35 -9.27
C LEU A 289 -7.62 -19.06 -8.36
N GLU A 290 -6.44 -19.55 -8.70
CA GLU A 290 -5.21 -19.27 -7.97
C GLU A 290 -4.89 -17.77 -7.93
N SER A 291 -4.99 -17.08 -9.07
CA SER A 291 -4.74 -15.65 -9.14
C SER A 291 -5.72 -14.81 -8.31
N LEU A 292 -6.96 -15.30 -8.13
CA LEU A 292 -8.00 -14.63 -7.35
C LEU A 292 -7.96 -14.97 -5.85
N THR A 293 -7.50 -16.17 -5.50
CA THR A 293 -7.52 -16.67 -4.12
C THR A 293 -6.20 -16.50 -3.40
N VAL A 294 -5.06 -16.66 -4.09
CA VAL A 294 -3.72 -16.54 -3.51
C VAL A 294 -3.18 -15.14 -3.72
N PRO A 295 -2.76 -14.42 -2.66
CA PRO A 295 -2.12 -13.12 -2.81
C PRO A 295 -0.85 -13.22 -3.67
N GLN A 296 -0.71 -12.33 -4.65
CA GLN A 296 0.43 -12.31 -5.57
C GLN A 296 1.44 -11.22 -5.21
N ASN A 297 0.97 -10.12 -4.64
CA ASN A 297 1.79 -8.98 -4.22
C ASN A 297 1.12 -8.20 -3.09
N THR A 298 1.86 -7.26 -2.53
CA THR A 298 1.36 -6.29 -1.56
C THR A 298 1.42 -4.88 -2.14
N ASP A 299 0.33 -4.14 -1.97
CA ASP A 299 0.23 -2.70 -2.24
C ASP A 299 0.29 -1.98 -0.88
N PHE A 300 1.45 -1.42 -0.56
CA PHE A 300 1.68 -0.70 0.69
C PHE A 300 1.18 0.74 0.55
N ILE A 301 0.32 1.19 1.45
CA ILE A 301 -0.09 2.59 1.56
C ILE A 301 0.41 3.09 2.90
N VAL A 302 1.42 3.95 2.89
CA VAL A 302 2.14 4.38 4.08
C VAL A 302 2.02 5.88 4.27
N GLU A 303 1.42 6.29 5.39
CA GLU A 303 1.39 7.70 5.76
C GLU A 303 2.65 8.09 6.54
N GLU A 304 3.26 9.20 6.12
CA GLU A 304 4.38 9.86 6.79
C GLU A 304 5.47 8.87 7.28
N PRO A 305 6.13 8.13 6.36
CA PRO A 305 7.15 7.16 6.76
C PRO A 305 8.30 7.78 7.55
N GLU A 306 8.57 9.07 7.33
CA GLU A 306 9.61 9.87 7.97
C GLU A 306 9.33 10.26 9.41
N GLN A 307 8.14 10.02 9.94
CA GLN A 307 7.71 10.51 11.25
C GLN A 307 8.68 10.13 12.37
N ASN A 308 9.13 11.15 13.13
CA ASN A 308 10.09 11.04 14.24
C ASN A 308 11.46 10.47 13.86
N LEU A 309 11.85 10.49 12.58
CA LEU A 309 13.13 9.97 12.11
C LEU A 309 14.11 11.09 11.74
N PHE A 310 15.38 10.88 12.08
CA PHE A 310 16.46 11.74 11.64
C PHE A 310 16.70 11.57 10.12
N PRO A 311 17.16 12.60 9.37
CA PRO A 311 17.31 12.54 7.92
C PRO A 311 18.11 11.35 7.38
N SER A 312 19.19 10.93 8.03
CA SER A 312 19.94 9.75 7.61
C SER A 312 19.12 8.47 7.71
N THR A 313 18.33 8.33 8.76
CA THR A 313 17.41 7.18 8.96
C THR A 313 16.27 7.19 7.92
N GLN A 314 15.81 8.38 7.52
CA GLN A 314 14.81 8.49 6.43
C GLN A 314 15.36 7.95 5.11
N LYS A 315 16.63 8.26 4.78
CA LYS A 315 17.32 7.69 3.61
C LYS A 315 17.35 6.16 3.69
N SER A 316 17.86 5.61 4.79
CA SER A 316 17.93 4.16 4.99
C SER A 316 16.55 3.49 4.94
N LEU A 317 15.50 4.17 5.43
CA LEU A 317 14.12 3.69 5.35
C LEU A 317 13.61 3.63 3.90
N VAL A 318 13.87 4.67 3.10
CA VAL A 318 13.47 4.70 1.67
C VAL A 318 14.20 3.60 0.89
N GLU A 319 15.50 3.42 1.11
CA GLU A 319 16.27 2.34 0.50
C GLU A 319 15.72 0.96 0.89
N ASN A 320 15.39 0.77 2.16
CA ASN A 320 14.78 -0.47 2.65
C ASN A 320 13.40 -0.72 2.05
N LEU A 321 12.54 0.31 1.96
CA LEU A 321 11.21 0.21 1.37
C LEU A 321 11.28 -0.25 -0.09
N VAL A 322 12.16 0.37 -0.88
CA VAL A 322 12.33 0.02 -2.31
C VAL A 322 12.93 -1.39 -2.44
N ARG A 323 13.94 -1.71 -1.65
CA ARG A 323 14.53 -3.06 -1.60
C ARG A 323 13.46 -4.11 -1.32
N THR A 324 12.66 -3.90 -0.29
CA THR A 324 11.55 -4.78 0.11
C THR A 324 10.55 -4.99 -1.02
N CYS A 325 10.27 -3.96 -1.82
CA CYS A 325 9.39 -4.06 -2.98
C CYS A 325 10.01 -4.79 -4.17
N ASN A 326 11.33 -4.80 -4.31
CA ASN A 326 12.04 -5.40 -5.43
C ASN A 326 12.52 -6.84 -5.17
N GLU A 327 12.62 -7.22 -3.92
CA GLU A 327 13.05 -8.57 -3.51
C GLU A 327 11.88 -9.58 -3.50
N ASN A 328 12.22 -10.85 -3.28
CA ASN A 328 11.27 -11.97 -3.07
C ASN A 328 10.45 -12.40 -4.29
N GLY A 329 10.72 -11.90 -5.50
CA GLY A 329 10.05 -12.36 -6.73
C GLY A 329 8.60 -11.91 -6.87
N HIS A 330 8.14 -10.98 -6.02
CA HIS A 330 6.83 -10.36 -6.07
C HIS A 330 6.93 -8.91 -6.54
N GLU A 331 5.99 -8.46 -7.33
CA GLU A 331 5.92 -7.06 -7.80
C GLU A 331 5.16 -6.19 -6.77
N HIS A 332 5.76 -6.00 -5.58
CA HIS A 332 5.18 -5.10 -4.58
C HIS A 332 5.26 -3.64 -5.05
N GLY A 333 4.32 -2.84 -4.57
CA GLY A 333 4.31 -1.41 -4.82
C GLY A 333 4.00 -0.63 -3.56
N PHE A 334 4.22 0.69 -3.60
CA PHE A 334 3.82 1.56 -2.51
C PHE A 334 3.20 2.88 -2.98
N THR A 335 2.37 3.45 -2.11
CA THR A 335 1.93 4.83 -2.14
C THR A 335 2.32 5.49 -0.83
N LEU A 336 3.15 6.54 -0.90
CA LEU A 336 3.61 7.29 0.27
C LEU A 336 2.93 8.65 0.33
N THR A 337 2.52 9.07 1.53
CA THR A 337 2.29 10.49 1.82
C THR A 337 3.48 11.00 2.64
N THR A 338 4.05 12.14 2.28
CA THR A 338 5.24 12.68 2.95
C THR A 338 5.22 14.20 3.00
N HIS A 339 5.97 14.76 3.96
CA HIS A 339 6.32 16.17 4.07
C HIS A 339 7.83 16.39 3.92
N SER A 340 8.61 15.31 3.76
CA SER A 340 10.05 15.36 3.86
C SER A 340 10.74 15.54 2.51
N PRO A 341 11.54 16.59 2.32
CA PRO A 341 12.42 16.71 1.16
C PRO A 341 13.50 15.61 1.13
N TYR A 342 13.89 15.07 2.28
CA TYR A 342 14.90 14.00 2.36
C TYR A 342 14.39 12.69 1.79
N VAL A 343 13.09 12.39 1.95
CA VAL A 343 12.45 11.24 1.31
C VAL A 343 12.51 11.37 -0.22
N LEU A 344 12.22 12.56 -0.76
CA LEU A 344 12.31 12.79 -2.22
C LEU A 344 13.74 12.69 -2.73
N SER A 345 14.68 13.31 -2.03
CA SER A 345 16.12 13.28 -2.40
C SER A 345 16.64 11.83 -2.38
N ALA A 346 16.22 11.03 -1.39
CA ALA A 346 16.57 9.61 -1.34
C ALA A 346 16.00 8.85 -2.54
N LEU A 347 14.72 9.04 -2.87
CA LEU A 347 14.10 8.43 -4.04
C LEU A 347 14.79 8.83 -5.35
N ASN A 348 15.18 10.11 -5.50
CA ASN A 348 15.91 10.58 -6.67
C ASN A 348 17.23 9.85 -6.85
N ASN A 349 17.97 9.60 -5.77
CA ASN A 349 19.21 8.81 -5.85
C ASN A 349 18.95 7.40 -6.39
N LEU A 350 17.83 6.76 -5.99
CA LEU A 350 17.48 5.41 -6.43
C LEU A 350 17.01 5.38 -7.90
N ILE A 351 16.31 6.42 -8.35
CA ILE A 351 15.90 6.60 -9.75
C ILE A 351 17.15 6.86 -10.62
N TYR A 352 18.04 7.73 -10.17
CA TYR A 352 19.24 8.06 -10.92
C TYR A 352 20.23 6.88 -10.97
N ALA A 353 20.35 6.12 -9.89
CA ALA A 353 21.15 4.90 -9.87
C ALA A 353 20.66 3.88 -10.94
N TYR A 354 19.35 3.74 -11.14
CA TYR A 354 18.81 2.93 -12.24
C TYR A 354 19.25 3.45 -13.60
N GLN A 355 19.15 4.77 -13.85
CA GLN A 355 19.50 5.38 -15.12
C GLN A 355 20.99 5.23 -15.46
N VAL A 356 21.85 5.51 -14.48
CA VAL A 356 23.31 5.35 -14.63
C VAL A 356 23.68 3.88 -14.76
N GLY A 357 23.00 3.02 -14.00
CA GLY A 357 23.21 1.58 -13.98
C GLY A 357 22.92 0.85 -15.30
N GLN A 358 22.21 1.51 -16.24
CA GLN A 358 22.06 1.02 -17.62
C GLN A 358 23.36 1.16 -18.45
N LYS A 359 24.31 1.99 -18.03
CA LYS A 359 25.54 2.30 -18.76
C LYS A 359 26.79 1.87 -18.01
N ASN A 360 26.79 2.05 -16.67
CA ASN A 360 27.92 1.80 -15.78
C ASN A 360 27.44 1.02 -14.57
N ASP A 361 28.25 0.10 -14.05
CA ASP A 361 27.93 -0.54 -12.76
C ASP A 361 28.16 0.46 -11.62
N VAL A 362 27.09 0.73 -10.87
CA VAL A 362 27.09 1.61 -9.68
C VAL A 362 26.53 0.89 -8.47
N SER A 363 26.53 -0.44 -8.48
CA SER A 363 25.98 -1.27 -7.40
C SER A 363 26.77 -1.21 -6.10
N ASP A 364 28.00 -0.70 -6.13
CA ASP A 364 28.84 -0.36 -4.99
C ASP A 364 28.42 0.94 -4.29
N ILE A 365 27.74 1.85 -5.00
CA ILE A 365 27.21 3.11 -4.46
C ILE A 365 25.76 2.91 -3.99
N VAL A 366 24.91 2.33 -4.87
CA VAL A 366 23.51 2.02 -4.57
C VAL A 366 23.23 0.58 -5.00
N PRO A 367 22.90 -0.33 -4.06
CA PRO A 367 22.61 -1.73 -4.39
C PRO A 367 21.47 -1.86 -5.42
N LYS A 368 21.60 -2.79 -6.37
CA LYS A 368 20.62 -2.98 -7.47
C LYS A 368 19.18 -3.19 -6.98
N GLN A 369 19.02 -3.81 -5.82
CA GLN A 369 17.71 -4.05 -5.20
C GLN A 369 17.00 -2.73 -4.82
N CYS A 370 17.74 -1.64 -4.69
CA CYS A 370 17.19 -0.32 -4.38
C CYS A 370 16.91 0.54 -5.62
N TRP A 371 17.20 0.05 -6.83
CA TRP A 371 16.99 0.85 -8.05
C TRP A 371 15.53 0.95 -8.43
N ILE A 372 15.14 2.10 -8.94
CA ILE A 372 13.77 2.41 -9.38
C ILE A 372 13.79 2.80 -10.86
N ALA A 373 13.08 2.05 -11.69
CA ALA A 373 12.87 2.48 -13.07
C ALA A 373 11.99 3.74 -13.12
N PRO A 374 12.36 4.79 -13.89
CA PRO A 374 11.54 6.00 -13.98
C PRO A 374 10.11 5.77 -14.49
N SER A 375 9.89 4.70 -15.25
CA SER A 375 8.56 4.28 -15.70
C SER A 375 7.64 3.87 -14.54
N ASP A 376 8.21 3.43 -13.43
CA ASP A 376 7.49 2.85 -12.30
C ASP A 376 7.11 3.87 -11.23
N VAL A 377 7.54 5.13 -11.39
CA VAL A 377 7.36 6.21 -10.41
C VAL A 377 6.40 7.26 -10.92
N CYS A 378 5.53 7.76 -10.05
CA CYS A 378 4.88 9.05 -10.17
C CYS A 378 4.97 9.81 -8.85
N ALA A 379 5.01 11.14 -8.93
CA ALA A 379 5.07 12.03 -7.77
C ALA A 379 4.18 13.24 -8.00
N TRP A 380 3.37 13.53 -7.00
CA TRP A 380 2.35 14.59 -7.06
C TRP A 380 2.48 15.52 -5.87
N MET A 381 2.56 16.81 -6.13
CA MET A 381 2.41 17.83 -5.10
C MET A 381 0.93 18.12 -4.90
N VAL A 382 0.46 17.92 -3.67
CA VAL A 382 -0.90 18.25 -3.27
C VAL A 382 -0.92 19.69 -2.76
N MET A 383 -1.59 20.55 -3.51
CA MET A 383 -1.63 21.99 -3.29
C MET A 383 -2.69 22.39 -2.25
N ASP A 384 -2.48 23.52 -1.56
CA ASP A 384 -3.41 24.05 -0.55
C ASP A 384 -4.80 24.39 -1.10
N ASN A 385 -4.90 24.63 -2.42
CA ASN A 385 -6.17 24.87 -3.10
C ASN A 385 -6.95 23.58 -3.41
N GLY A 386 -6.48 22.42 -2.98
CA GLY A 386 -7.11 21.11 -3.18
C GLY A 386 -6.90 20.49 -4.56
N THR A 387 -5.91 20.94 -5.32
CA THR A 387 -5.51 20.37 -6.61
C THR A 387 -4.17 19.62 -6.48
N VAL A 388 -3.75 18.94 -7.54
CA VAL A 388 -2.44 18.28 -7.61
C VAL A 388 -1.65 18.79 -8.79
N GLU A 389 -0.32 18.78 -8.65
CA GLU A 389 0.64 19.06 -9.70
C GLU A 389 1.60 17.91 -9.86
N ASP A 390 1.85 17.47 -11.10
CA ASP A 390 2.90 16.49 -11.38
C ASP A 390 4.27 17.14 -11.17
N ILE A 391 5.10 16.51 -10.33
CA ILE A 391 6.44 16.98 -10.02
C ILE A 391 7.55 16.04 -10.56
N ILE A 392 7.22 15.22 -11.56
CA ILE A 392 8.24 14.48 -12.31
C ILE A 392 8.76 15.36 -13.45
N ASP A 393 10.07 15.62 -13.46
CA ASP A 393 10.71 16.30 -14.59
C ASP A 393 10.59 15.46 -15.87
N SER A 394 10.11 16.08 -16.94
CA SER A 394 9.83 15.37 -18.20
C SER A 394 11.09 14.94 -18.95
N GLU A 395 12.24 15.63 -18.77
CA GLU A 395 13.52 15.36 -19.44
C GLU A 395 14.42 14.46 -18.60
N LEU A 396 14.66 14.85 -17.37
CA LEU A 396 15.58 14.16 -16.45
C LEU A 396 14.93 12.94 -15.75
N LYS A 397 13.60 12.87 -15.80
CA LYS A 397 12.81 11.75 -15.19
C LYS A 397 13.06 11.56 -13.69
N HIS A 398 13.34 12.64 -12.97
CA HIS A 398 13.47 12.66 -11.51
C HIS A 398 12.38 13.51 -10.86
N ILE A 399 12.24 13.42 -9.55
CA ILE A 399 11.29 14.22 -8.76
C ILE A 399 11.86 15.61 -8.54
N MET A 400 11.13 16.68 -8.86
CA MET A 400 11.53 18.07 -8.66
C MET A 400 11.46 18.45 -7.17
N ALA A 401 12.47 18.05 -6.41
CA ALA A 401 12.53 18.28 -4.96
C ALA A 401 12.68 19.77 -4.59
N GLU A 402 13.21 20.60 -5.49
CA GLU A 402 13.41 22.04 -5.29
C GLU A 402 12.10 22.79 -5.02
N LYS A 403 10.97 22.30 -5.53
CA LYS A 403 9.65 22.89 -5.26
C LYS A 403 9.26 22.89 -3.77
N ILE A 404 9.87 22.00 -2.98
CA ILE A 404 9.64 21.91 -1.53
C ILE A 404 10.68 22.69 -0.77
N ASP A 405 11.89 22.76 -1.29
CA ASP A 405 13.02 23.46 -0.67
C ASP A 405 12.88 24.99 -0.73
N SER A 406 11.88 25.49 -1.48
CA SER A 406 11.52 26.92 -1.49
C SER A 406 11.21 27.47 -0.09
N VAL A 407 10.78 26.64 0.86
CA VAL A 407 10.58 27.05 2.26
C VAL A 407 11.92 27.33 2.94
N SER A 408 12.95 26.50 2.71
CA SER A 408 14.30 26.74 3.20
C SER A 408 14.88 28.03 2.62
N THR A 409 14.63 28.28 1.34
CA THR A 409 15.03 29.54 0.67
C THR A 409 14.38 30.76 1.33
N CYS A 410 13.06 30.71 1.57
CA CYS A 410 12.34 31.81 2.23
C CYS A 410 12.83 32.06 3.68
N ILE A 411 13.16 31.00 4.42
CA ILE A 411 13.76 31.13 5.76
C ILE A 411 15.14 31.81 5.67
N ASN A 412 15.97 31.41 4.71
CA ASN A 412 17.29 32.01 4.49
C ASN A 412 17.20 33.47 4.04
N GLU A 413 16.29 33.80 3.13
CA GLU A 413 16.02 35.21 2.75
C GLU A 413 15.64 36.06 3.95
N THR A 414 14.82 35.55 4.87
CA THR A 414 14.48 36.26 6.11
C THR A 414 15.74 36.49 6.97
N PHE A 415 16.61 35.48 7.06
CA PHE A 415 17.87 35.61 7.79
C PHE A 415 18.80 36.66 7.13
N ASP A 416 18.91 36.62 5.81
CA ASP A 416 19.71 37.57 5.04
C ASP A 416 19.20 39.02 5.22
N LEU A 417 17.88 39.24 5.17
CA LEU A 417 17.28 40.55 5.45
C LEU A 417 17.55 41.03 6.88
N LEU A 418 17.56 40.12 7.86
CA LEU A 418 17.91 40.46 9.24
C LEU A 418 19.40 40.82 9.36
N MET A 419 20.28 40.09 8.68
CA MET A 419 21.70 40.38 8.62
C MET A 419 21.98 41.73 7.94
N GLU A 420 21.30 42.05 6.85
CA GLU A 420 21.42 43.34 6.18
C GLU A 420 21.04 44.51 7.12
N ARG A 421 19.95 44.35 7.87
CA ARG A 421 19.57 45.38 8.87
C ARG A 421 20.52 45.49 10.04
N ASP A 422 21.11 44.40 10.49
CA ASP A 422 22.13 44.42 11.55
C ASP A 422 23.44 45.07 11.10
N LEU A 423 23.87 44.81 9.85
CA LEU A 423 25.11 45.30 9.31
C LEU A 423 25.05 46.78 8.86
N TYR A 424 23.91 47.18 8.31
CA TYR A 424 23.81 48.53 7.69
C TYR A 424 22.94 49.51 8.48
N GLY A 425 22.27 49.06 9.57
CA GLY A 425 21.47 49.92 10.44
C GLY A 425 20.35 50.66 9.71
N GLU A 426 19.26 50.98 10.37
CA GLU A 426 18.34 51.99 9.83
C GLU A 426 19.07 53.36 9.86
N ASN A 427 19.69 53.73 8.73
CA ASN A 427 20.07 55.12 8.48
C ASN A 427 18.81 55.85 8.00
N GLU A 428 17.90 56.24 8.93
CA GLU A 428 16.99 57.35 8.85
C GLU A 428 16.59 57.82 10.25
#